data_c16122a4a6c54841876c4799cea0e50f
#
_entry.id   c16122a4a6c54841876c4799cea0e50f
#
_cell.length_a   1.000
_cell.length_b   1.000
_cell.length_c   1.000
_cell.angle_alpha   90.00
_cell.angle_beta   90.00
_cell.angle_gamma   90.00
#
_symmetry.space_group_name_H-M   'P 1'
#
loop_
_entity.id
_entity.type
_entity.pdbx_description
1 polymer ?
#
loop_
_entity_poly.entity_id
_entity_poly.type
_entity_poly.pdbx_seq_one_letter_code
_entity_poly.pdbx_strand_id
1 'polypeptide(L)'
;IFEKSSVSFTVLVVIWMSACVLLPRLGSSVATNIAPSMGKLEADFKVEEKLRSLGDGHDVNDPAFKKLKEDLLAKYNVDSVDDLPVNFRGIVAQYSEGRQAKVLNEFAETRMTEELEQAQIARQFGWLSPTVAVRSISTILAGTSLETHHRFLREAETLRLEFVQALNKVHAEKLDYKLDMNRNASEEAADKAVVGADNWAILAEFDFKPEAGSTRISNALIYFIQLLLWMELTALLLQAAVRRLNP
;
A
#
# COMPACT_ATOMS: atom_id res chain seq x y z
N ILE A 1 23.73 33.97 29.42
CA ILE A 1 22.77 34.74 28.63
C ILE A 1 21.67 35.29 29.55
N PHE A 2 21.17 34.51 30.47
CA PHE A 2 20.20 34.96 31.49
C PHE A 2 20.82 34.87 32.88
N GLU A 3 20.68 35.91 33.69
CA GLU A 3 21.25 35.97 35.04
C GLU A 3 20.62 34.95 36.00
N LYS A 4 19.37 34.55 35.76
CA LYS A 4 18.64 33.60 36.61
C LYS A 4 18.61 32.20 35.97
N SER A 5 19.09 31.19 36.67
CA SER A 5 19.10 29.79 36.25
C SER A 5 17.71 29.27 35.85
N SER A 6 16.64 29.68 36.56
CA SER A 6 15.28 29.30 36.24
C SER A 6 14.82 29.82 34.88
N VAL A 7 15.22 31.02 34.48
CA VAL A 7 14.89 31.60 33.17
C VAL A 7 15.62 30.84 32.06
N SER A 8 16.90 30.54 32.27
CA SER A 8 17.66 29.73 31.30
C SER A 8 17.04 28.35 31.08
N PHE A 9 16.65 27.70 32.15
CA PHE A 9 15.97 26.39 32.09
C PHE A 9 14.66 26.47 31.31
N THR A 10 13.81 27.45 31.62
CA THR A 10 12.53 27.63 30.93
C THR A 10 12.71 27.86 29.44
N VAL A 11 13.66 28.71 29.04
CA VAL A 11 13.95 28.99 27.62
C VAL A 11 14.44 27.73 26.91
N LEU A 12 15.34 26.95 27.53
CA LEU A 12 15.82 25.69 26.95
C LEU A 12 14.70 24.66 26.75
N VAL A 13 13.81 24.55 27.73
CA VAL A 13 12.63 23.68 27.61
C VAL A 13 11.72 24.12 26.48
N VAL A 14 11.46 25.42 26.34
CA VAL A 14 10.64 25.95 25.22
C VAL A 14 11.31 25.67 23.86
N ILE A 15 12.62 25.86 23.73
CA ILE A 15 13.38 25.55 22.51
C ILE A 15 13.28 24.06 22.21
N TRP A 16 13.50 23.21 23.22
CA TRP A 16 13.41 21.76 23.06
C TRP A 16 12.01 21.31 22.63
N MET A 17 10.96 21.80 23.30
CA MET A 17 9.57 21.50 22.93
C MET A 17 9.24 21.95 21.51
N SER A 18 9.73 23.14 21.13
CA SER A 18 9.52 23.66 19.79
C SER A 18 10.21 22.78 18.73
N ALA A 19 11.48 22.45 18.95
CA ALA A 19 12.27 21.65 17.99
C ALA A 19 11.82 20.18 17.93
N CYS A 20 11.46 19.58 19.07
CA CYS A 20 11.21 18.13 19.15
C CYS A 20 9.73 17.74 19.08
N VAL A 21 8.80 18.66 19.34
CA VAL A 21 7.36 18.37 19.38
C VAL A 21 6.57 19.22 18.38
N LEU A 22 6.72 20.54 18.43
CA LEU A 22 5.92 21.44 17.61
C LEU A 22 6.30 21.36 16.12
N LEU A 23 7.59 21.46 15.79
CA LEU A 23 8.05 21.43 14.40
C LEU A 23 7.72 20.12 13.66
N PRO A 24 7.87 18.91 14.24
CA PRO A 24 7.42 17.68 13.60
C PRO A 24 5.91 17.68 13.31
N ARG A 25 5.10 18.18 14.25
CA ARG A 25 3.65 18.29 14.08
C ARG A 25 3.26 19.30 13.01
N LEU A 26 3.91 20.46 13.00
CA LEU A 26 3.75 21.47 11.96
C LEU A 26 4.14 20.92 10.58
N GLY A 27 5.24 20.16 10.49
CA GLY A 27 5.66 19.53 9.27
C GLY A 27 4.60 18.61 8.67
N SER A 28 3.95 17.79 9.49
CA SER A 28 2.84 16.94 9.03
C SER A 28 1.63 17.77 8.61
N SER A 29 1.27 18.81 9.36
CA SER A 29 0.15 19.68 9.01
C SER A 29 0.39 20.48 7.73
N VAL A 30 1.59 20.97 7.53
CA VAL A 30 1.99 21.67 6.29
C VAL A 30 1.97 20.73 5.11
N ALA A 31 2.46 19.49 5.28
CA ALA A 31 2.45 18.47 4.24
C ALA A 31 1.04 18.16 3.75
N THR A 32 0.08 17.96 4.65
CA THR A 32 -1.32 17.70 4.29
C THR A 32 -2.03 18.90 3.65
N ASN A 33 -1.59 20.13 3.93
CA ASN A 33 -2.14 21.33 3.29
C ASN A 33 -1.54 21.59 1.90
N ILE A 34 -0.25 21.29 1.68
CA ILE A 34 0.42 21.49 0.39
C ILE A 34 0.07 20.38 -0.59
N ALA A 35 0.05 19.12 -0.12
CA ALA A 35 -0.31 17.93 -0.88
C ALA A 35 -1.57 17.30 -0.25
N PRO A 36 -2.76 17.85 -0.49
CA PRO A 36 -3.99 17.30 0.04
C PRO A 36 -4.27 15.95 -0.60
N SER A 37 -4.58 14.94 0.22
CA SER A 37 -5.08 13.67 -0.26
C SER A 37 -6.60 13.66 -0.32
N MET A 38 -7.15 12.84 -1.19
CA MET A 38 -8.58 12.59 -1.22
C MET A 38 -9.05 12.06 0.13
N GLY A 39 -10.14 12.60 0.66
CA GLY A 39 -10.73 12.14 1.91
C GLY A 39 -11.10 10.65 1.82
N LYS A 40 -10.86 9.89 2.89
CA LYS A 40 -11.12 8.44 2.90
C LYS A 40 -12.53 8.09 2.41
N LEU A 41 -13.55 8.80 2.90
CA LEU A 41 -14.94 8.55 2.53
C LEU A 41 -15.19 8.81 1.04
N GLU A 42 -14.63 9.89 0.49
CA GLU A 42 -14.75 10.22 -0.93
C GLU A 42 -14.03 9.18 -1.79
N ALA A 43 -12.86 8.73 -1.39
CA ALA A 43 -12.11 7.67 -2.06
C ALA A 43 -12.91 6.35 -2.07
N ASP A 44 -13.46 5.96 -0.91
CA ASP A 44 -14.24 4.74 -0.76
C ASP A 44 -15.48 4.76 -1.67
N PHE A 45 -16.19 5.89 -1.75
CA PHE A 45 -17.34 6.04 -2.66
C PHE A 45 -16.94 5.94 -4.13
N LYS A 46 -15.85 6.57 -4.54
CA LYS A 46 -15.37 6.50 -5.93
C LYS A 46 -14.93 5.08 -6.32
N VAL A 47 -14.25 4.39 -5.40
CA VAL A 47 -13.88 2.98 -5.59
C VAL A 47 -15.12 2.12 -5.75
N GLU A 48 -16.10 2.26 -4.85
CA GLU A 48 -17.35 1.49 -4.90
C GLU A 48 -18.13 1.75 -6.18
N GLU A 49 -18.30 3.02 -6.58
CA GLU A 49 -18.95 3.40 -7.85
C GLU A 49 -18.24 2.73 -9.04
N LYS A 50 -16.91 2.79 -9.07
CA LYS A 50 -16.12 2.20 -10.13
C LYS A 50 -16.27 0.67 -10.17
N LEU A 51 -16.21 0.01 -9.01
CA LEU A 51 -16.39 -1.44 -8.89
C LEU A 51 -17.80 -1.87 -9.34
N ARG A 52 -18.84 -1.16 -8.92
CA ARG A 52 -20.22 -1.43 -9.37
C ARG A 52 -20.37 -1.33 -10.89
N SER A 53 -19.64 -0.41 -11.54
CA SER A 53 -19.67 -0.27 -12.99
C SER A 53 -19.04 -1.44 -13.75
N LEU A 54 -18.31 -2.35 -13.06
CA LEU A 54 -17.69 -3.52 -13.67
C LEU A 54 -18.65 -4.71 -13.82
N GLY A 55 -19.81 -4.66 -13.18
CA GLY A 55 -20.77 -5.76 -13.10
C GLY A 55 -20.52 -6.70 -11.91
N ASP A 56 -21.47 -7.57 -11.62
CA ASP A 56 -21.38 -8.57 -10.56
C ASP A 56 -20.67 -9.84 -11.07
N GLY A 57 -19.42 -10.04 -10.71
CA GLY A 57 -18.61 -11.22 -11.07
C GLY A 57 -19.17 -12.56 -10.58
N HIS A 58 -20.20 -12.56 -9.73
CA HIS A 58 -20.89 -13.75 -9.26
C HIS A 58 -22.15 -14.09 -10.10
N ASP A 59 -22.65 -13.12 -10.86
CA ASP A 59 -23.78 -13.30 -11.76
C ASP A 59 -23.30 -13.46 -13.22
N VAL A 60 -23.32 -14.67 -13.72
CA VAL A 60 -22.95 -14.99 -15.11
C VAL A 60 -23.91 -14.40 -16.16
N ASN A 61 -25.06 -13.91 -15.73
CA ASN A 61 -26.04 -13.26 -16.58
C ASN A 61 -25.98 -11.74 -16.55
N ASP A 62 -25.06 -11.16 -15.76
CA ASP A 62 -24.88 -9.72 -15.72
C ASP A 62 -24.57 -9.20 -17.14
N PRO A 63 -25.24 -8.12 -17.58
CA PRO A 63 -25.04 -7.52 -18.90
C PRO A 63 -23.59 -7.13 -19.20
N ALA A 64 -22.78 -6.87 -18.14
CA ALA A 64 -21.34 -6.55 -18.26
C ALA A 64 -20.53 -7.69 -18.90
N PHE A 65 -21.00 -8.95 -18.85
CA PHE A 65 -20.33 -10.12 -19.41
C PHE A 65 -20.90 -10.61 -20.73
N LYS A 66 -21.91 -9.91 -21.29
CA LYS A 66 -22.55 -10.30 -22.54
C LYS A 66 -21.52 -10.44 -23.67
N LYS A 67 -20.66 -9.45 -23.86
CA LYS A 67 -19.62 -9.51 -24.89
C LYS A 67 -18.63 -10.66 -24.65
N LEU A 68 -18.20 -10.86 -23.40
CA LEU A 68 -17.33 -11.99 -23.04
C LEU A 68 -17.96 -13.33 -23.41
N LYS A 69 -19.25 -13.47 -23.16
CA LYS A 69 -20.03 -14.67 -23.53
C LYS A 69 -20.05 -14.86 -25.06
N GLU A 70 -20.42 -13.83 -25.81
CA GLU A 70 -20.46 -13.85 -27.28
C GLU A 70 -19.12 -14.20 -27.90
N ASP A 71 -18.02 -13.58 -27.40
CA ASP A 71 -16.67 -13.83 -27.86
C ASP A 71 -16.22 -15.29 -27.60
N LEU A 72 -16.61 -15.86 -26.45
CA LEU A 72 -16.28 -17.25 -26.10
C LEU A 72 -17.08 -18.25 -26.96
N LEU A 73 -18.37 -18.03 -27.12
CA LEU A 73 -19.22 -18.88 -27.98
C LEU A 73 -18.70 -18.90 -29.43
N ALA A 74 -18.34 -17.73 -29.94
CA ALA A 74 -17.73 -17.63 -31.28
C ALA A 74 -16.38 -18.33 -31.37
N LYS A 75 -15.52 -18.17 -30.35
CA LYS A 75 -14.17 -18.79 -30.28
C LYS A 75 -14.23 -20.32 -30.33
N TYR A 76 -15.21 -20.92 -29.63
CA TYR A 76 -15.34 -22.37 -29.56
C TYR A 76 -16.36 -22.93 -30.56
N ASN A 77 -17.00 -22.05 -31.37
CA ASN A 77 -18.00 -22.40 -32.39
C ASN A 77 -19.14 -23.25 -31.80
N VAL A 78 -19.72 -22.78 -30.69
CA VAL A 78 -20.83 -23.39 -29.97
C VAL A 78 -21.97 -22.38 -29.78
N ASP A 79 -23.22 -22.87 -29.69
CA ASP A 79 -24.38 -22.01 -29.56
C ASP A 79 -24.80 -21.76 -28.10
N SER A 80 -24.33 -22.59 -27.18
CA SER A 80 -24.73 -22.54 -25.79
C SER A 80 -23.51 -22.54 -24.86
N VAL A 81 -23.62 -21.88 -23.72
CA VAL A 81 -22.62 -21.89 -22.62
C VAL A 81 -22.45 -23.31 -22.08
N ASP A 82 -23.50 -24.13 -22.12
CA ASP A 82 -23.50 -25.53 -21.67
C ASP A 82 -22.62 -26.46 -22.52
N ASP A 83 -22.28 -26.03 -23.73
CA ASP A 83 -21.48 -26.78 -24.70
C ASP A 83 -20.01 -26.28 -24.75
N LEU A 84 -19.68 -25.28 -23.95
CA LEU A 84 -18.29 -24.81 -23.83
C LEU A 84 -17.42 -25.89 -23.22
N PRO A 85 -16.18 -26.06 -23.72
CA PRO A 85 -15.19 -26.99 -23.12
C PRO A 85 -14.60 -26.43 -21.84
N VAL A 86 -15.00 -25.26 -21.36
CA VAL A 86 -14.55 -24.56 -20.17
C VAL A 86 -15.74 -24.06 -19.36
N ASN A 87 -15.57 -23.98 -18.06
CA ASN A 87 -16.60 -23.45 -17.16
C ASN A 87 -16.70 -21.93 -17.31
N PHE A 88 -17.82 -21.45 -17.87
CA PHE A 88 -18.05 -20.03 -18.11
C PHE A 88 -18.03 -19.20 -16.81
N ARG A 89 -18.52 -19.75 -15.69
CA ARG A 89 -18.46 -19.08 -14.39
C ARG A 89 -17.02 -18.84 -13.91
N GLY A 90 -16.12 -19.81 -14.12
CA GLY A 90 -14.69 -19.65 -13.85
C GLY A 90 -14.05 -18.58 -14.73
N ILE A 91 -14.44 -18.50 -16.01
CA ILE A 91 -13.98 -17.45 -16.92
C ILE A 91 -14.48 -16.07 -16.48
N VAL A 92 -15.76 -15.96 -16.09
CA VAL A 92 -16.32 -14.70 -15.57
C VAL A 92 -15.60 -14.27 -14.30
N ALA A 93 -15.34 -15.20 -13.37
CA ALA A 93 -14.60 -14.94 -12.15
C ALA A 93 -13.17 -14.43 -12.45
N GLN A 94 -12.46 -15.08 -13.37
CA GLN A 94 -11.11 -14.68 -13.80
C GLN A 94 -11.11 -13.28 -14.43
N TYR A 95 -12.05 -13.01 -15.31
CA TYR A 95 -12.17 -11.71 -16.00
C TYR A 95 -12.56 -10.59 -15.04
N SER A 96 -13.52 -10.84 -14.15
CA SER A 96 -13.98 -9.88 -13.15
C SER A 96 -12.88 -9.55 -12.15
N GLU A 97 -12.21 -10.55 -11.59
CA GLU A 97 -11.08 -10.34 -10.66
C GLU A 97 -9.98 -9.49 -11.28
N GLY A 98 -9.58 -9.75 -12.53
CA GLY A 98 -8.58 -8.95 -13.22
C GLY A 98 -8.99 -7.49 -13.40
N ARG A 99 -10.26 -7.21 -13.69
CA ARG A 99 -10.79 -5.85 -13.81
C ARG A 99 -10.88 -5.15 -12.45
N GLN A 100 -11.35 -5.84 -11.43
CA GLN A 100 -11.43 -5.32 -10.06
C GLN A 100 -10.03 -4.99 -9.51
N ALA A 101 -9.07 -5.91 -9.66
CA ALA A 101 -7.69 -5.69 -9.24
C ALA A 101 -7.08 -4.47 -9.93
N LYS A 102 -7.35 -4.28 -11.24
CA LYS A 102 -6.88 -3.09 -11.96
C LYS A 102 -7.41 -1.81 -11.34
N VAL A 103 -8.71 -1.72 -11.06
CA VAL A 103 -9.34 -0.54 -10.45
C VAL A 103 -8.75 -0.30 -9.05
N LEU A 104 -8.69 -1.34 -8.21
CA LEU A 104 -8.16 -1.22 -6.86
C LEU A 104 -6.69 -0.78 -6.84
N ASN A 105 -5.88 -1.31 -7.76
CA ASN A 105 -4.47 -0.94 -7.88
C ASN A 105 -4.29 0.50 -8.36
N GLU A 106 -5.12 1.00 -9.29
CA GLU A 106 -5.08 2.41 -9.72
C GLU A 106 -5.36 3.37 -8.55
N PHE A 107 -6.34 3.06 -7.71
CA PHE A 107 -6.62 3.85 -6.50
C PHE A 107 -5.52 3.72 -5.44
N ALA A 108 -4.99 2.51 -5.23
CA ALA A 108 -3.90 2.28 -4.30
C ALA A 108 -2.63 3.05 -4.70
N GLU A 109 -2.25 3.02 -5.98
CA GLU A 109 -1.08 3.75 -6.49
C GLU A 109 -1.26 5.27 -6.38
N THR A 110 -2.46 5.78 -6.65
CA THR A 110 -2.76 7.21 -6.45
C THR A 110 -2.54 7.59 -4.99
N ARG A 111 -3.12 6.83 -4.06
CA ARG A 111 -2.96 7.07 -2.63
C ARG A 111 -1.52 6.95 -2.15
N MET A 112 -0.79 5.93 -2.60
CA MET A 112 0.63 5.75 -2.26
C MET A 112 1.47 6.92 -2.75
N THR A 113 1.16 7.48 -3.92
CA THR A 113 1.83 8.67 -4.45
C THR A 113 1.57 9.89 -3.58
N GLU A 114 0.32 10.15 -3.21
CA GLU A 114 -0.07 11.24 -2.31
C GLU A 114 0.63 11.12 -0.93
N GLU A 115 0.66 9.92 -0.37
CA GLU A 115 1.34 9.64 0.91
C GLU A 115 2.85 9.89 0.83
N LEU A 116 3.51 9.53 -0.28
CA LEU A 116 4.93 9.78 -0.51
C LEU A 116 5.23 11.28 -0.64
N GLU A 117 4.40 12.03 -1.37
CA GLU A 117 4.54 13.49 -1.49
C GLU A 117 4.42 14.16 -0.11
N GLN A 118 3.42 13.80 0.68
CA GLN A 118 3.27 14.31 2.04
C GLN A 118 4.49 13.93 2.92
N ALA A 119 4.94 12.69 2.84
CA ALA A 119 6.11 12.23 3.59
C ALA A 119 7.38 12.99 3.20
N GLN A 120 7.59 13.28 1.92
CA GLN A 120 8.73 14.05 1.43
C GLN A 120 8.71 15.48 1.98
N ILE A 121 7.55 16.16 1.95
CA ILE A 121 7.40 17.50 2.53
C ILE A 121 7.68 17.47 4.04
N ALA A 122 7.08 16.53 4.77
CA ALA A 122 7.28 16.40 6.21
C ALA A 122 8.75 16.14 6.57
N ARG A 123 9.48 15.35 5.80
CA ARG A 123 10.91 15.04 6.00
C ARG A 123 11.81 16.26 5.82
N GLN A 124 11.41 17.28 5.03
CA GLN A 124 12.17 18.53 4.92
C GLN A 124 12.28 19.26 6.27
N PHE A 125 11.34 19.05 7.17
CA PHE A 125 11.41 19.60 8.52
C PHE A 125 12.56 19.00 9.35
N GLY A 126 13.26 17.98 8.87
CA GLY A 126 14.50 17.48 9.46
C GLY A 126 15.62 18.53 9.54
N TRP A 127 15.60 19.54 8.65
CA TRP A 127 16.50 20.69 8.74
C TRP A 127 16.22 21.59 9.94
N LEU A 128 14.97 21.61 10.41
CA LEU A 128 14.50 22.44 11.53
C LEU A 128 14.26 21.63 12.81
N SER A 129 14.20 20.31 12.72
CA SER A 129 13.89 19.43 13.85
C SER A 129 14.77 18.18 13.82
N PRO A 130 15.66 18.00 14.81
CA PRO A 130 16.49 16.78 14.89
C PRO A 130 15.65 15.51 15.08
N THR A 131 14.47 15.62 15.67
CA THR A 131 13.55 14.48 15.86
C THR A 131 13.07 13.91 14.53
N VAL A 132 12.78 14.76 13.54
CA VAL A 132 12.39 14.32 12.19
C VAL A 132 13.55 13.58 11.51
N ALA A 133 14.78 14.11 11.62
CA ALA A 133 15.96 13.46 11.07
C ALA A 133 16.21 12.08 11.71
N VAL A 134 16.18 11.99 13.05
CA VAL A 134 16.33 10.72 13.79
C VAL A 134 15.27 9.71 13.40
N ARG A 135 13.99 10.12 13.31
CA ARG A 135 12.90 9.26 12.90
C ARG A 135 13.11 8.73 11.48
N SER A 136 13.52 9.59 10.55
CA SER A 136 13.77 9.20 9.16
C SER A 136 14.91 8.19 9.06
N ILE A 137 16.04 8.44 9.75
CA ILE A 137 17.16 7.48 9.82
C ILE A 137 16.67 6.14 10.37
N SER A 138 15.99 6.17 11.51
CA SER A 138 15.54 4.96 12.20
C SER A 138 14.62 4.10 11.33
N THR A 139 13.62 4.70 10.69
CA THR A 139 12.67 3.95 9.85
C THR A 139 13.31 3.40 8.58
N ILE A 140 14.22 4.16 7.95
CA ILE A 140 14.92 3.71 6.74
C ILE A 140 15.88 2.56 7.07
N LEU A 141 16.69 2.70 8.12
CA LEU A 141 17.65 1.65 8.51
C LEU A 141 16.96 0.38 9.00
N ALA A 142 15.85 0.52 9.72
CA ALA A 142 15.03 -0.62 10.15
C ALA A 142 14.30 -1.31 9.00
N GLY A 143 14.23 -0.69 7.80
CA GLY A 143 13.42 -1.22 6.69
C GLY A 143 11.92 -1.10 6.92
N THR A 144 11.50 -0.12 7.71
CA THR A 144 10.09 0.17 8.03
C THR A 144 9.64 1.53 7.49
N SER A 145 10.35 2.04 6.48
CA SER A 145 9.98 3.29 5.81
C SER A 145 8.69 3.12 5.00
N LEU A 146 8.04 4.24 4.68
CA LEU A 146 6.82 4.24 3.88
C LEU A 146 7.05 3.58 2.51
N GLU A 147 8.18 3.82 1.89
CA GLU A 147 8.57 3.23 0.60
C GLU A 147 8.66 1.71 0.69
N THR A 148 9.26 1.19 1.78
CA THR A 148 9.34 -0.26 2.02
C THR A 148 7.95 -0.85 2.25
N HIS A 149 7.08 -0.15 2.99
CA HIS A 149 5.70 -0.56 3.22
C HIS A 149 4.90 -0.61 1.91
N HIS A 150 4.99 0.42 1.06
CA HIS A 150 4.32 0.43 -0.24
C HIS A 150 4.81 -0.70 -1.16
N ARG A 151 6.11 -0.98 -1.15
CA ARG A 151 6.66 -2.11 -1.90
C ARG A 151 6.10 -3.45 -1.40
N PHE A 152 6.05 -3.64 -0.07
CA PHE A 152 5.43 -4.82 0.51
C PHE A 152 3.97 -5.00 0.05
N LEU A 153 3.17 -3.93 0.08
CA LEU A 153 1.78 -3.99 -0.36
C LEU A 153 1.65 -4.37 -1.85
N ARG A 154 2.50 -3.82 -2.72
CA ARG A 154 2.49 -4.17 -4.16
C ARG A 154 2.87 -5.62 -4.40
N GLU A 155 3.93 -6.11 -3.74
CA GLU A 155 4.37 -7.49 -3.88
C GLU A 155 3.33 -8.48 -3.33
N ALA A 156 2.72 -8.17 -2.18
CA ALA A 156 1.65 -8.97 -1.60
C ALA A 156 0.39 -9.01 -2.48
N GLU A 157 0.00 -7.88 -3.07
CA GLU A 157 -1.15 -7.82 -3.99
C GLU A 157 -0.87 -8.57 -5.30
N THR A 158 0.36 -8.49 -5.82
CA THR A 158 0.76 -9.26 -7.00
C THR A 158 0.62 -10.75 -6.73
N LEU A 159 1.15 -11.25 -5.61
CA LEU A 159 1.01 -12.66 -5.23
C LEU A 159 -0.46 -13.07 -5.05
N ARG A 160 -1.25 -12.22 -4.36
CA ARG A 160 -2.68 -12.45 -4.18
C ARG A 160 -3.39 -12.62 -5.51
N LEU A 161 -3.16 -11.68 -6.44
CA LEU A 161 -3.81 -11.68 -7.75
C LEU A 161 -3.38 -12.90 -8.57
N GLU A 162 -2.09 -13.22 -8.62
CA GLU A 162 -1.58 -14.41 -9.32
C GLU A 162 -2.21 -15.69 -8.79
N PHE A 163 -2.31 -15.82 -7.48
CA PHE A 163 -2.93 -16.97 -6.83
C PHE A 163 -4.42 -17.10 -7.16
N VAL A 164 -5.19 -16.01 -7.00
CA VAL A 164 -6.62 -16.02 -7.29
C VAL A 164 -6.87 -16.29 -8.78
N GLN A 165 -6.06 -15.70 -9.66
CA GLN A 165 -6.17 -15.95 -11.11
C GLN A 165 -5.84 -17.41 -11.45
N ALA A 166 -4.85 -18.02 -10.81
CA ALA A 166 -4.53 -19.42 -10.99
C ALA A 166 -5.69 -20.34 -10.52
N LEU A 167 -6.29 -20.03 -9.36
CA LEU A 167 -7.48 -20.78 -8.89
C LEU A 167 -8.68 -20.62 -9.82
N ASN A 168 -8.97 -19.40 -10.29
CA ASN A 168 -10.05 -19.14 -11.23
C ASN A 168 -9.80 -19.87 -12.57
N LYS A 169 -8.55 -19.97 -13.01
CA LYS A 169 -8.17 -20.77 -14.18
C LYS A 169 -8.45 -22.25 -13.96
N VAL A 170 -8.05 -22.80 -12.81
CA VAL A 170 -8.36 -24.20 -12.47
C VAL A 170 -9.86 -24.42 -12.41
N HIS A 171 -10.63 -23.52 -11.83
CA HIS A 171 -12.09 -23.55 -11.84
C HIS A 171 -12.63 -23.59 -13.29
N ALA A 172 -12.15 -22.72 -14.15
CA ALA A 172 -12.59 -22.66 -15.54
C ALA A 172 -12.24 -23.93 -16.35
N GLU A 173 -11.10 -24.56 -16.08
CA GLU A 173 -10.59 -25.69 -16.88
C GLU A 173 -11.02 -27.07 -16.34
N LYS A 174 -11.18 -27.21 -15.02
CA LYS A 174 -11.38 -28.51 -14.39
C LYS A 174 -12.81 -28.78 -13.87
N LEU A 175 -13.60 -27.74 -13.64
CA LEU A 175 -14.94 -27.90 -13.09
C LEU A 175 -15.99 -27.83 -14.22
N ASP A 176 -16.86 -28.84 -14.29
CA ASP A 176 -17.98 -28.85 -15.22
C ASP A 176 -18.99 -27.73 -14.91
N TYR A 177 -19.41 -26.98 -15.92
CA TYR A 177 -20.30 -25.83 -15.76
C TYR A 177 -21.70 -26.24 -15.21
N LYS A 178 -22.26 -27.36 -15.65
CA LYS A 178 -23.57 -27.82 -15.17
C LYS A 178 -23.52 -28.28 -13.71
N LEU A 179 -22.45 -28.95 -13.33
CA LEU A 179 -22.23 -29.32 -11.93
C LEU A 179 -22.07 -28.07 -11.05
N ASP A 180 -21.31 -27.09 -11.50
CA ASP A 180 -21.09 -25.83 -10.77
C ASP A 180 -22.38 -25.01 -10.60
N MET A 181 -23.18 -24.90 -11.63
CA MET A 181 -24.48 -24.21 -11.57
C MET A 181 -25.50 -24.91 -10.65
N ASN A 182 -25.41 -26.22 -10.50
CA ASN A 182 -26.28 -27.01 -9.64
C ASN A 182 -25.71 -27.33 -8.26
N ARG A 183 -24.58 -26.72 -7.88
CA ARG A 183 -23.89 -27.00 -6.62
C ARG A 183 -24.75 -26.92 -5.35
N ASN A 184 -25.76 -26.06 -5.36
CA ASN A 184 -26.64 -25.81 -4.21
C ASN A 184 -27.88 -26.74 -4.20
N ALA A 185 -27.99 -27.67 -5.13
CA ALA A 185 -29.17 -28.57 -5.23
C ALA A 185 -29.15 -29.65 -4.15
N SER A 186 -27.98 -30.14 -3.72
CA SER A 186 -27.80 -31.10 -2.65
C SER A 186 -26.37 -31.08 -2.11
N GLU A 187 -26.15 -31.68 -0.95
CA GLU A 187 -24.81 -31.86 -0.37
C GLU A 187 -23.89 -32.65 -1.30
N GLU A 188 -24.39 -33.71 -1.91
CA GLU A 188 -23.64 -34.51 -2.89
C GLU A 188 -23.27 -33.70 -4.15
N ALA A 189 -24.15 -32.78 -4.59
CA ALA A 189 -23.85 -31.88 -5.71
C ALA A 189 -22.78 -30.86 -5.34
N ALA A 190 -22.81 -30.33 -4.12
CA ALA A 190 -21.79 -29.45 -3.60
C ALA A 190 -20.41 -30.10 -3.57
N ASP A 191 -20.35 -31.37 -3.09
CA ASP A 191 -19.09 -32.14 -3.01
C ASP A 191 -18.48 -32.42 -4.39
N LYS A 192 -19.31 -32.61 -5.41
CA LYS A 192 -18.87 -32.80 -6.81
C LYS A 192 -18.45 -31.49 -7.48
N ALA A 193 -18.96 -30.36 -7.01
CA ALA A 193 -18.67 -29.03 -7.54
C ALA A 193 -17.51 -28.35 -6.81
N VAL A 194 -16.50 -29.09 -6.39
CA VAL A 194 -15.33 -28.60 -5.68
C VAL A 194 -14.05 -28.87 -6.48
N VAL A 195 -13.18 -27.89 -6.50
CA VAL A 195 -11.80 -28.08 -6.96
C VAL A 195 -10.97 -28.60 -5.79
N GLY A 196 -10.36 -29.77 -5.96
CA GLY A 196 -9.65 -30.47 -4.88
C GLY A 196 -8.48 -29.67 -4.28
N ALA A 197 -8.14 -29.99 -3.03
CA ALA A 197 -7.10 -29.29 -2.24
C ALA A 197 -5.69 -29.42 -2.83
N ASP A 198 -5.42 -30.43 -3.67
CA ASP A 198 -4.18 -30.59 -4.44
C ASP A 198 -3.85 -29.40 -5.34
N ASN A 199 -4.86 -28.62 -5.75
CA ASN A 199 -4.66 -27.39 -6.52
C ASN A 199 -4.15 -26.21 -5.68
N TRP A 200 -4.15 -26.30 -4.37
CA TRP A 200 -3.59 -25.28 -3.46
C TRP A 200 -2.07 -25.24 -3.49
N ALA A 201 -1.41 -26.27 -4.01
CA ALA A 201 0.04 -26.29 -4.25
C ALA A 201 0.51 -25.20 -5.24
N ILE A 202 -0.43 -24.52 -5.91
CA ILE A 202 -0.15 -23.35 -6.79
C ILE A 202 0.26 -22.14 -5.94
N LEU A 203 -0.09 -22.08 -4.65
CA LEU A 203 0.27 -20.99 -3.77
C LEU A 203 1.78 -20.96 -3.56
N ALA A 204 2.43 -19.93 -4.09
CA ALA A 204 3.83 -19.64 -3.82
C ALA A 204 4.00 -19.07 -2.40
N GLU A 205 5.12 -19.38 -1.76
CA GLU A 205 5.48 -18.76 -0.49
C GLU A 205 5.78 -17.27 -0.69
N PHE A 206 5.21 -16.42 0.16
CA PHE A 206 5.50 -14.99 0.15
C PHE A 206 6.79 -14.70 0.92
N ASP A 207 7.88 -14.46 0.22
CA ASP A 207 9.19 -14.11 0.78
C ASP A 207 9.53 -12.66 0.48
N PHE A 208 8.98 -11.74 1.30
CA PHE A 208 9.33 -10.32 1.19
C PHE A 208 10.74 -10.05 1.68
N LYS A 209 11.61 -9.60 0.79
CA LYS A 209 12.99 -9.22 1.12
C LYS A 209 13.11 -7.70 1.29
N PRO A 210 13.50 -7.23 2.49
CA PRO A 210 13.81 -5.81 2.67
C PRO A 210 14.94 -5.38 1.74
N GLU A 211 15.02 -4.06 1.49
CA GLU A 211 16.13 -3.51 0.71
C GLU A 211 17.50 -3.86 1.31
N ALA A 212 18.51 -3.98 0.44
CA ALA A 212 19.88 -4.23 0.87
C ALA A 212 20.34 -3.15 1.87
N GLY A 213 21.17 -3.53 2.84
CA GLY A 213 21.68 -2.62 3.86
C GLY A 213 22.41 -1.40 3.26
N SER A 214 23.17 -1.59 2.19
CA SER A 214 23.84 -0.51 1.45
C SER A 214 22.86 0.53 0.90
N THR A 215 21.77 0.10 0.31
CA THR A 215 20.70 0.97 -0.22
C THR A 215 20.03 1.76 0.91
N ARG A 216 19.72 1.09 2.04
CA ARG A 216 19.15 1.75 3.21
C ARG A 216 20.09 2.81 3.81
N ILE A 217 21.39 2.52 3.88
CA ILE A 217 22.39 3.50 4.32
C ILE A 217 22.44 4.68 3.37
N SER A 218 22.48 4.45 2.06
CA SER A 218 22.49 5.52 1.05
C SER A 218 21.24 6.41 1.16
N ASN A 219 20.06 5.81 1.32
CA ASN A 219 18.80 6.54 1.47
C ASN A 219 18.73 7.34 2.79
N ALA A 220 19.44 6.90 3.85
CA ALA A 220 19.48 7.58 5.12
C ALA A 220 20.53 8.73 5.17
N LEU A 221 21.45 8.81 4.21
CA LEU A 221 22.61 9.69 4.28
C LEU A 221 22.26 11.18 4.46
N ILE A 222 21.24 11.67 3.75
CA ILE A 222 20.81 13.07 3.87
C ILE A 222 20.36 13.41 5.29
N TYR A 223 19.71 12.49 5.97
CA TYR A 223 19.22 12.67 7.34
C TYR A 223 20.36 12.58 8.37
N PHE A 224 21.40 11.78 8.09
CA PHE A 224 22.64 11.82 8.87
C PHE A 224 23.33 13.17 8.77
N ILE A 225 23.40 13.77 7.57
CA ILE A 225 23.96 15.11 7.39
C ILE A 225 23.16 16.14 8.20
N GLN A 226 21.81 16.08 8.14
CA GLN A 226 20.96 16.95 8.94
C GLN A 226 21.27 16.83 10.43
N LEU A 227 21.41 15.61 10.93
CA LEU A 227 21.69 15.36 12.35
C LEU A 227 23.09 15.84 12.76
N LEU A 228 24.10 15.64 11.91
CA LEU A 228 25.46 16.15 12.15
C LEU A 228 25.48 17.68 12.24
N LEU A 229 24.76 18.37 11.35
CA LEU A 229 24.65 19.84 11.42
C LEU A 229 23.96 20.31 12.70
N TRP A 230 22.95 19.59 13.18
CA TRP A 230 22.33 19.87 14.47
C TRP A 230 23.31 19.67 15.65
N MET A 231 24.10 18.60 15.61
CA MET A 231 25.13 18.34 16.64
C MET A 231 26.18 19.44 16.63
N GLU A 232 26.66 19.86 15.46
CA GLU A 232 27.66 20.93 15.32
C GLU A 232 27.11 22.27 15.81
N LEU A 233 25.87 22.63 15.42
CA LEU A 233 25.18 23.83 15.89
C LEU A 233 25.09 23.86 17.43
N THR A 234 24.68 22.75 18.06
CA THR A 234 24.57 22.67 19.52
C THR A 234 25.93 22.76 20.20
N ALA A 235 26.98 22.13 19.63
CA ALA A 235 28.34 22.24 20.12
C ALA A 235 28.89 23.67 20.06
N LEU A 236 28.67 24.38 18.96
CA LEU A 236 29.06 25.78 18.79
C LEU A 236 28.33 26.70 19.78
N LEU A 237 27.03 26.49 19.98
CA LEU A 237 26.26 27.27 20.96
C LEU A 237 26.75 27.02 22.38
N LEU A 238 27.07 25.77 22.73
CA LEU A 238 27.65 25.43 24.04
C LEU A 238 29.02 26.08 24.22
N GLN A 239 29.90 26.00 23.21
CA GLN A 239 31.23 26.64 23.27
C GLN A 239 31.14 28.17 23.44
N ALA A 240 30.19 28.81 22.71
CA ALA A 240 29.98 30.25 22.86
C ALA A 240 29.44 30.62 24.25
N ALA A 241 28.61 29.77 24.85
CA ALA A 241 28.11 29.97 26.20
C ALA A 241 29.24 29.83 27.24
N VAL A 242 30.09 28.80 27.14
CA VAL A 242 31.24 28.60 28.05
C VAL A 242 32.26 29.74 27.97
N ARG A 243 32.58 30.22 26.75
CA ARG A 243 33.49 31.36 26.58
C ARG A 243 33.00 32.67 27.23
N ARG A 244 31.66 32.83 27.35
CA ARG A 244 31.09 34.00 28.02
C ARG A 244 31.09 33.89 29.55
N LEU A 245 31.17 32.67 30.08
CA LEU A 245 31.24 32.42 31.52
C LEU A 245 32.66 32.47 32.07
N ASN A 246 33.68 32.25 31.22
CA ASN A 246 35.11 32.37 31.54
C ASN A 246 35.75 33.41 30.61
N PRO A 247 35.58 34.72 30.89
CA PRO A 247 36.15 35.80 30.09
C PRO A 247 37.68 35.86 30.22
#